data_9f3302e6e85d242a398d5cf2f185ca74
#
_entry.id   9f3302e6e85d242a398d5cf2f185ca74
#
_cell.length_a   1.000
_cell.length_b   1.000
_cell.length_c   1.000
_cell.angle_alpha   90.00
_cell.angle_beta   90.00
_cell.angle_gamma   90.00
#
_symmetry.space_group_name_H-M   'P 1'
#
loop_
_entity.id
_entity.type
_entity.pdbx_description
1 polymer ?
#
loop_
_entity_poly.entity_id
_entity_poly.type
_entity_poly.pdbx_seq_one_letter_code
_entity_poly.pdbx_strand_id
1 'polypeptide(L)'
;MNTATIPADQLACLLRDAAAGMLADMAAADLIIAHGRFLDDPAFRRIIAAGSSITTGQPLAVIRWNAAVHCLETGRLPCSGSEAAVLKIAASLAEPGITISLRDCLGNLDPRTIALVTSAITAANG
;
A
#
# COMPACT_ATOMS: atom_id res chain seq x y z
N MET A 1 -8.36 -1.21 17.77
CA MET A 1 -7.66 0.04 17.38
C MET A 1 -8.36 0.65 16.18
N ASN A 2 -8.62 1.93 16.22
CA ASN A 2 -9.31 2.63 15.13
C ASN A 2 -8.30 3.36 14.24
N THR A 3 -8.13 2.92 13.00
CA THR A 3 -7.19 3.52 12.05
C THR A 3 -7.49 4.96 11.70
N ALA A 4 -8.75 5.39 11.84
CA ALA A 4 -9.16 6.76 11.51
C ALA A 4 -8.55 7.82 12.42
N THR A 5 -8.13 7.45 13.64
CA THR A 5 -7.57 8.37 14.63
C THR A 5 -6.06 8.27 14.81
N ILE A 6 -5.41 7.32 14.13
CA ILE A 6 -3.96 7.13 14.23
C ILE A 6 -3.27 8.18 13.33
N PRO A 7 -2.25 8.92 13.84
CA PRO A 7 -1.48 9.81 12.97
C PRO A 7 -0.82 9.04 11.82
N ALA A 8 -0.68 9.69 10.67
CA ALA A 8 -0.17 9.02 9.46
C ALA A 8 1.24 8.43 9.65
N ASP A 9 2.12 9.13 10.35
CA ASP A 9 3.47 8.66 10.63
C ASP A 9 3.48 7.43 11.55
N GLN A 10 2.61 7.39 12.54
CA GLN A 10 2.44 6.23 13.40
C GLN A 10 1.86 5.05 12.63
N LEU A 11 0.86 5.30 11.79
CA LEU A 11 0.28 4.26 10.93
C LEU A 11 1.33 3.68 9.98
N ALA A 12 2.19 4.52 9.42
CA ALA A 12 3.30 4.08 8.58
C ALA A 12 4.24 3.13 9.34
N CYS A 13 4.60 3.47 10.58
CA CYS A 13 5.43 2.58 11.41
C CYS A 13 4.76 1.23 11.64
N LEU A 14 3.46 1.21 11.93
CA LEU A 14 2.73 -0.03 12.15
C LEU A 14 2.70 -0.91 10.90
N LEU A 15 2.53 -0.30 9.72
CA LEU A 15 2.56 -1.01 8.45
C LEU A 15 3.94 -1.60 8.16
N ARG A 16 5.01 -0.85 8.41
CA ARG A 16 6.38 -1.33 8.24
C ARG A 16 6.69 -2.49 9.18
N ASP A 17 6.29 -2.37 10.43
CA ASP A 17 6.52 -3.43 11.42
C ASP A 17 5.84 -4.73 11.03
N ALA A 18 4.61 -4.67 10.53
CA ALA A 18 3.89 -5.84 10.08
C ALA A 18 4.53 -6.51 8.85
N ALA A 19 5.16 -5.74 7.98
CA ALA A 19 5.80 -6.23 6.77
C ALA A 19 7.25 -6.68 6.98
N ALA A 20 7.82 -6.44 8.15
CA ALA A 20 9.24 -6.68 8.43
C ALA A 20 9.65 -8.13 8.12
N GLY A 21 10.75 -8.28 7.41
CA GLY A 21 11.28 -9.60 7.03
C GLY A 21 10.76 -10.14 5.69
N MET A 22 9.78 -9.50 5.07
CA MET A 22 9.22 -9.91 3.78
C MET A 22 9.48 -8.79 2.75
N LEU A 23 10.48 -8.97 1.90
CA LEU A 23 10.97 -7.91 1.00
C LEU A 23 9.87 -7.33 0.11
N ALA A 24 9.04 -8.16 -0.50
CA ALA A 24 7.98 -7.68 -1.38
C ALA A 24 6.91 -6.90 -0.61
N ASP A 25 6.53 -7.38 0.59
CA ASP A 25 5.55 -6.69 1.44
C ASP A 25 6.11 -5.36 1.94
N MET A 26 7.39 -5.34 2.33
CA MET A 26 8.07 -4.11 2.75
C MET A 26 8.11 -3.10 1.61
N ALA A 27 8.45 -3.54 0.40
CA ALA A 27 8.50 -2.68 -0.77
C ALA A 27 7.12 -2.08 -1.10
N ALA A 28 6.07 -2.90 -1.02
CA ALA A 28 4.71 -2.45 -1.27
C ALA A 28 4.24 -1.42 -0.22
N ALA A 29 4.48 -1.70 1.06
CA ALA A 29 4.14 -0.77 2.13
C ALA A 29 4.90 0.55 1.99
N ASP A 30 6.20 0.49 1.72
CA ASP A 30 7.03 1.68 1.54
C ASP A 30 6.59 2.51 0.33
N LEU A 31 6.16 1.88 -0.75
CA LEU A 31 5.64 2.58 -1.92
C LEU A 31 4.40 3.41 -1.57
N ILE A 32 3.45 2.81 -0.85
CA ILE A 32 2.24 3.50 -0.39
C ILE A 32 2.59 4.65 0.55
N ILE A 33 3.49 4.42 1.50
CA ILE A 33 3.91 5.43 2.47
C ILE A 33 4.63 6.59 1.77
N ALA A 34 5.58 6.28 0.88
CA ALA A 34 6.38 7.28 0.17
C ALA A 34 5.54 8.13 -0.78
N HIS A 35 4.48 7.58 -1.34
CA HIS A 35 3.54 8.34 -2.18
C HIS A 35 2.93 9.51 -1.40
N GLY A 36 2.60 9.30 -0.14
CA GLY A 36 2.17 10.35 0.78
C GLY A 36 0.69 10.67 0.76
N ARG A 37 -0.09 10.15 -0.19
CA ARG A 37 -1.51 10.48 -0.31
C ARG A 37 -2.41 9.47 0.41
N PHE A 38 -2.09 8.18 0.30
CA PHE A 38 -3.01 7.13 0.73
C PHE A 38 -3.28 7.14 2.23
N LEU A 39 -2.26 7.36 3.04
CA LEU A 39 -2.43 7.36 4.50
C LEU A 39 -3.17 8.59 5.02
N ASP A 40 -3.34 9.63 4.18
CA ASP A 40 -4.15 10.80 4.51
C ASP A 40 -5.60 10.64 4.04
N ASP A 41 -5.92 9.60 3.28
CA ASP A 41 -7.24 9.37 2.72
C ASP A 41 -8.08 8.49 3.66
N PRO A 42 -9.18 9.02 4.24
CA PRO A 42 -10.06 8.22 5.10
C PRO A 42 -10.62 6.97 4.41
N ALA A 43 -10.88 7.04 3.11
CA ALA A 43 -11.38 5.89 2.36
C ALA A 43 -10.34 4.77 2.31
N PHE A 44 -9.07 5.12 2.11
CA PHE A 44 -7.98 4.13 2.12
C PHE A 44 -7.75 3.57 3.52
N ARG A 45 -7.83 4.41 4.56
CA ARG A 45 -7.64 3.96 5.94
C ARG A 45 -8.65 2.89 6.37
N ARG A 46 -9.86 2.91 5.82
CA ARG A 46 -10.87 1.85 6.09
C ARG A 46 -10.46 0.49 5.56
N ILE A 47 -9.54 0.46 4.63
CA ILE A 47 -9.02 -0.79 4.03
C ILE A 47 -7.89 -1.37 4.88
N ILE A 48 -7.32 -0.59 5.78
CA ILE A 48 -6.26 -1.02 6.68
C ILE A 48 -6.87 -1.71 7.89
N ALA A 49 -6.44 -2.94 8.14
CA ALA A 49 -6.80 -3.66 9.35
C ALA A 49 -5.74 -3.41 10.43
N ALA A 50 -6.18 -3.03 11.63
CA ALA A 50 -5.30 -2.79 12.75
C ALA A 50 -5.66 -3.74 13.90
N GLY A 51 -4.64 -4.17 14.64
CA GLY A 51 -4.80 -5.08 15.76
C GLY A 51 -3.50 -5.26 16.48
N SER A 52 -3.34 -6.40 17.15
CA SER A 52 -2.13 -6.73 17.89
C SER A 52 -1.61 -8.11 17.49
N SER A 53 -0.30 -8.27 17.50
CA SER A 53 0.33 -9.57 17.27
C SER A 53 -0.08 -10.54 18.37
N ILE A 54 -0.50 -11.74 18.00
CA ILE A 54 -0.87 -12.81 18.94
C ILE A 54 0.36 -13.23 19.76
N THR A 55 1.53 -13.22 19.12
CA THR A 55 2.78 -13.69 19.73
C THR A 55 3.38 -12.68 20.69
N THR A 56 3.43 -11.40 20.30
CA THR A 56 4.16 -10.36 21.02
C THR A 56 3.29 -9.33 21.70
N GLY A 57 2.00 -9.27 21.37
CA GLY A 57 1.09 -8.22 21.81
C GLY A 57 1.35 -6.85 21.18
N GLN A 58 2.34 -6.74 20.27
CA GLN A 58 2.69 -5.49 19.62
C GLN A 58 1.59 -5.03 18.68
N PRO A 59 1.29 -3.72 18.61
CA PRO A 59 0.33 -3.21 17.65
C PRO A 59 0.85 -3.37 16.22
N LEU A 60 -0.03 -3.79 15.32
CA LEU A 60 0.26 -4.00 13.90
C LEU A 60 -0.85 -3.40 13.05
N ALA A 61 -0.51 -3.03 11.82
CA ALA A 61 -1.47 -2.63 10.81
C ALA A 61 -1.08 -3.28 9.48
N VAL A 62 -2.08 -3.78 8.76
CA VAL A 62 -1.87 -4.39 7.44
C VAL A 62 -2.85 -3.82 6.43
N ILE A 63 -2.39 -3.62 5.21
CA ILE A 63 -3.25 -3.21 4.10
C ILE A 63 -3.92 -4.47 3.56
N ARG A 64 -5.25 -4.43 3.45
CA ARG A 64 -6.01 -5.51 2.83
C ARG A 64 -6.00 -5.32 1.32
N TRP A 65 -4.98 -5.85 0.66
CA TRP A 65 -4.70 -5.55 -0.75
C TRP A 65 -5.84 -5.94 -1.70
N ASN A 66 -6.45 -7.11 -1.50
CA ASN A 66 -7.58 -7.52 -2.33
C ASN A 66 -8.77 -6.57 -2.16
N ALA A 67 -9.03 -6.13 -0.93
CA ALA A 67 -10.07 -5.16 -0.65
C ALA A 67 -9.75 -3.80 -1.29
N ALA A 68 -8.49 -3.39 -1.27
CA ALA A 68 -8.05 -2.13 -1.87
C ALA A 68 -8.31 -2.12 -3.38
N VAL A 69 -7.91 -3.17 -4.08
CA VAL A 69 -8.12 -3.29 -5.52
C VAL A 69 -9.61 -3.35 -5.85
N HIS A 70 -10.39 -4.10 -5.07
CA HIS A 70 -11.84 -4.18 -5.24
C HIS A 70 -12.51 -2.82 -5.08
N CYS A 71 -12.14 -2.07 -4.03
CA CYS A 71 -12.68 -0.73 -3.81
C CYS A 71 -12.30 0.23 -4.93
N LEU A 72 -11.08 0.11 -5.46
CA LEU A 72 -10.62 0.90 -6.59
C LEU A 72 -11.48 0.62 -7.84
N GLU A 73 -11.72 -0.64 -8.13
CA GLU A 73 -12.50 -1.07 -9.31
C GLU A 73 -13.98 -0.71 -9.21
N THR A 74 -14.53 -0.68 -8.01
CA THR A 74 -15.95 -0.39 -7.78
C THR A 74 -16.24 1.09 -7.51
N GLY A 75 -15.23 1.95 -7.59
CA GLY A 75 -15.39 3.39 -7.37
C GLY A 75 -15.51 3.82 -5.92
N ARG A 76 -15.30 2.91 -4.97
CA ARG A 76 -15.35 3.22 -3.53
C ARG A 76 -14.08 3.89 -3.02
N LEU A 77 -13.02 3.85 -3.82
CA LEU A 77 -11.75 4.50 -3.54
C LEU A 77 -11.40 5.39 -4.72
N PRO A 78 -11.92 6.64 -4.75
CA PRO A 78 -11.63 7.54 -5.85
C PRO A 78 -10.15 7.89 -5.92
N CYS A 79 -9.54 7.64 -7.07
CA CYS A 79 -8.12 7.90 -7.31
C CYS A 79 -7.94 8.52 -8.69
N SER A 80 -6.89 9.35 -8.85
CA SER A 80 -6.43 9.74 -10.17
C SER A 80 -5.85 8.52 -10.89
N GLY A 81 -5.61 8.63 -12.20
CA GLY A 81 -4.98 7.54 -12.97
C GLY A 81 -3.62 7.15 -12.42
N SER A 82 -2.82 8.12 -12.00
CA SER A 82 -1.50 7.90 -11.40
C SER A 82 -1.61 7.19 -10.05
N GLU A 83 -2.52 7.64 -9.20
CA GLU A 83 -2.75 7.04 -7.89
C GLU A 83 -3.23 5.59 -8.01
N ALA A 84 -4.18 5.35 -8.91
CA ALA A 84 -4.68 4.00 -9.18
C ALA A 84 -3.56 3.07 -9.66
N ALA A 85 -2.70 3.56 -10.54
CA ALA A 85 -1.57 2.79 -11.04
C ALA A 85 -0.58 2.42 -9.93
N VAL A 86 -0.24 3.37 -9.07
CA VAL A 86 0.65 3.12 -7.91
C VAL A 86 0.03 2.06 -6.98
N LEU A 87 -1.25 2.19 -6.67
CA LEU A 87 -1.92 1.23 -5.79
C LEU A 87 -1.94 -0.18 -6.39
N LYS A 88 -2.24 -0.30 -7.68
CA LYS A 88 -2.23 -1.60 -8.37
C LYS A 88 -0.85 -2.24 -8.35
N ILE A 89 0.19 -1.46 -8.60
CA ILE A 89 1.57 -1.96 -8.57
C ILE A 89 1.93 -2.43 -7.16
N ALA A 90 1.65 -1.63 -6.14
CA ALA A 90 1.92 -2.01 -4.75
C ALA A 90 1.18 -3.32 -4.39
N ALA A 91 -0.10 -3.41 -4.74
CA ALA A 91 -0.91 -4.60 -4.47
C ALA A 91 -0.33 -5.84 -5.15
N SER A 92 0.14 -5.71 -6.40
CA SER A 92 0.74 -6.83 -7.12
C SER A 92 2.08 -7.30 -6.54
N LEU A 93 2.82 -6.38 -5.90
CA LEU A 93 4.05 -6.75 -5.19
C LEU A 93 3.75 -7.54 -3.91
N ALA A 94 2.71 -7.15 -3.18
CA ALA A 94 2.41 -7.71 -1.87
C ALA A 94 1.56 -8.98 -1.92
N GLU A 95 0.65 -9.08 -2.89
CA GLU A 95 -0.34 -10.15 -2.93
C GLU A 95 -0.17 -11.02 -4.18
N PRO A 96 0.25 -12.29 -4.03
CA PRO A 96 0.54 -13.16 -5.18
C PRO A 96 -0.64 -13.37 -6.14
N GLY A 97 -1.86 -13.28 -5.65
CA GLY A 97 -3.06 -13.48 -6.48
C GLY A 97 -3.47 -12.28 -7.32
N ILE A 98 -2.85 -11.11 -7.09
CA ILE A 98 -3.19 -9.89 -7.82
C ILE A 98 -2.30 -9.76 -9.05
N THR A 99 -2.92 -9.72 -10.22
CA THR A 99 -2.23 -9.50 -11.50
C THR A 99 -2.61 -8.16 -12.08
N ILE A 100 -1.66 -7.49 -12.72
CA ILE A 100 -1.86 -6.18 -13.34
C ILE A 100 -1.25 -6.17 -14.74
N SER A 101 -1.71 -5.22 -15.57
CA SER A 101 -1.00 -4.86 -16.78
C SER A 101 0.00 -3.75 -16.46
N LEU A 102 1.28 -4.08 -16.41
CA LEU A 102 2.33 -3.10 -16.14
C LEU A 102 2.32 -2.00 -17.20
N ARG A 103 2.10 -2.36 -18.45
CA ARG A 103 2.03 -1.40 -19.55
C ARG A 103 0.95 -0.35 -19.32
N ASP A 104 -0.25 -0.78 -18.90
CA ASP A 104 -1.35 0.15 -18.65
C ASP A 104 -1.06 1.05 -17.45
N CYS A 105 -0.44 0.51 -16.41
CA CYS A 105 -0.04 1.29 -15.25
C CYS A 105 1.02 2.33 -15.59
N LEU A 106 2.05 1.96 -16.36
CA LEU A 106 3.16 2.85 -16.69
C LEU A 106 2.71 4.09 -17.45
N GLY A 107 1.68 3.97 -18.30
CA GLY A 107 1.15 5.11 -19.04
C GLY A 107 0.54 6.21 -18.19
N ASN A 108 0.26 5.95 -16.94
CA ASN A 108 -0.36 6.90 -16.01
C ASN A 108 0.62 7.49 -14.98
N LEU A 109 1.88 7.06 -14.98
CA LEU A 109 2.85 7.51 -13.98
C LEU A 109 3.57 8.78 -14.46
N ASP A 110 3.72 9.75 -13.55
CA ASP A 110 4.57 10.93 -13.76
C ASP A 110 6.02 10.64 -13.32
N PRO A 111 6.98 11.57 -13.57
CA PRO A 111 8.38 11.34 -13.20
C PRO A 111 8.61 11.06 -11.72
N ARG A 112 7.82 11.67 -10.82
CA ARG A 112 7.95 11.41 -9.38
C ARG A 112 7.48 10.00 -9.04
N THR A 113 6.32 9.60 -9.54
CA THR A 113 5.75 8.30 -9.21
C THR A 113 6.50 7.16 -9.87
N ILE A 114 7.05 7.34 -11.07
CA ILE A 114 7.88 6.30 -11.70
C ILE A 114 9.15 6.06 -10.89
N ALA A 115 9.74 7.09 -10.30
CA ALA A 115 10.90 6.94 -9.44
C ALA A 115 10.57 6.14 -8.17
N LEU A 116 9.41 6.40 -7.56
CA LEU A 116 8.94 5.64 -6.40
C LEU A 116 8.70 4.17 -6.75
N VAL A 117 8.07 3.91 -7.88
CA VAL A 117 7.80 2.54 -8.36
C VAL A 117 9.10 1.81 -8.65
N THR A 118 10.05 2.44 -9.30
CA THR A 118 11.36 1.84 -9.60
C THR A 118 12.09 1.47 -8.31
N SER A 119 12.07 2.33 -7.31
CA SER A 119 12.65 2.05 -5.98
C SER A 119 11.97 0.86 -5.32
N ALA A 120 10.65 0.77 -5.43
CA ALA A 120 9.89 -0.35 -4.86
C ALA A 120 10.25 -1.68 -5.53
N ILE A 121 10.35 -1.70 -6.85
CA ILE A 121 10.74 -2.90 -7.60
C ILE A 121 12.14 -3.35 -7.20
N THR A 122 13.08 -2.43 -7.12
CA THR A 122 14.45 -2.73 -6.68
C THR A 122 14.47 -3.31 -5.27
N ALA A 123 13.73 -2.70 -4.34
CA ALA A 123 13.65 -3.17 -2.96
C ALA A 123 13.00 -4.56 -2.86
N ALA A 124 11.98 -4.84 -3.67
CA ALA A 124 11.31 -6.13 -3.66
C ALA A 124 12.22 -7.26 -4.14
N ASN A 125 13.17 -6.95 -5.01
CA ASN A 125 14.14 -7.93 -5.52
C ASN A 125 15.25 -8.23 -4.50
N GLY A 126 15.45 -7.36 -3.56
CA GLY A 126 16.52 -7.48 -2.58
C GLY A 126 17.77 -6.77 -3.07
#